data_536e5a419415e5aa23c80c9cecf538ef
#
_entry.id   536e5a419415e5aa23c80c9cecf538ef
#
_cell.length_a   1.000
_cell.length_b   1.000
_cell.length_c   1.000
_cell.angle_alpha   90.00
_cell.angle_beta   90.00
_cell.angle_gamma   90.00
#
_symmetry.space_group_name_H-M   'P 1'
#
loop_
_entity.id
_entity.type
_entity.pdbx_description
1 polymer ?
#
loop_
_entity_poly.entity_id
_entity_poly.type
_entity_poly.pdbx_seq_one_letter_code
_entity_poly.pdbx_strand_id
1 'polypeptide(L)'
;MIEHAPFPKDELDRRINRVKTALAKQNLDGVVIASPENIYYLTGMDHWGFFAAHVLIVNRDGEMALACRAMEKITFDNQVRNARFYGHQDHEELSDYVVQAMKDLGLSGGRVALERRSLFLHLHHAEGILARTQGIEWVDGSGLVDNLRQAKSPLEIEY
;
A
#
# COMPACT_ATOMS: atom_id res chain seq x y z
N MET A 1 -20.25 -16.16 -7.62
CA MET A 1 -19.49 -15.10 -6.88
C MET A 1 -19.59 -13.83 -7.69
N ILE A 2 -20.09 -12.78 -7.10
CA ILE A 2 -20.20 -11.49 -7.76
C ILE A 2 -18.79 -10.89 -7.73
N GLU A 3 -18.21 -10.72 -8.91
CA GLU A 3 -16.86 -10.17 -9.08
C GLU A 3 -16.95 -8.66 -8.88
N HIS A 4 -16.62 -8.20 -7.68
CA HIS A 4 -16.64 -6.77 -7.33
C HIS A 4 -15.23 -6.19 -7.28
N ALA A 5 -14.53 -6.18 -8.41
CA ALA A 5 -13.44 -5.24 -8.57
C ALA A 5 -14.08 -3.85 -8.83
N PRO A 6 -13.98 -2.89 -7.89
CA PRO A 6 -14.73 -1.62 -8.02
C PRO A 6 -14.26 -0.75 -9.17
N PHE A 7 -13.06 -1.00 -9.69
CA PHE A 7 -12.48 -0.24 -10.80
C PHE A 7 -11.97 -1.16 -11.91
N PRO A 8 -12.13 -0.78 -13.18
CA PRO A 8 -11.55 -1.49 -14.31
C PRO A 8 -10.02 -1.42 -14.26
N LYS A 9 -9.38 -2.41 -14.88
CA LYS A 9 -7.92 -2.58 -14.86
C LYS A 9 -7.17 -1.35 -15.38
N ASP A 10 -7.63 -0.76 -16.45
CA ASP A 10 -7.02 0.44 -17.08
C ASP A 10 -7.03 1.66 -16.16
N GLU A 11 -8.07 1.82 -15.35
CA GLU A 11 -8.12 2.87 -14.35
C GLU A 11 -7.10 2.62 -13.23
N LEU A 12 -6.97 1.39 -12.74
CA LEU A 12 -5.96 1.03 -11.75
C LEU A 12 -4.53 1.19 -12.30
N ASP A 13 -4.31 0.77 -13.55
CA ASP A 13 -3.02 0.95 -14.25
C ASP A 13 -2.67 2.45 -14.39
N ARG A 14 -3.65 3.30 -14.70
CA ARG A 14 -3.47 4.75 -14.75
C ARG A 14 -3.04 5.32 -13.40
N ARG A 15 -3.69 4.89 -12.31
CA ARG A 15 -3.40 5.36 -10.95
C ARG A 15 -2.00 4.95 -10.51
N ILE A 16 -1.61 3.70 -10.75
CA ILE A 16 -0.27 3.24 -10.39
C ILE A 16 0.82 3.94 -11.21
N ASN A 17 0.58 4.25 -12.49
CA ASN A 17 1.53 5.02 -13.30
C ASN A 17 1.74 6.44 -12.76
N ARG A 18 0.72 7.06 -12.16
CA ARG A 18 0.87 8.35 -11.46
C ARG A 18 1.76 8.21 -10.21
N VAL A 19 1.62 7.12 -9.46
CA VAL A 19 2.51 6.83 -8.32
C VAL A 19 3.94 6.64 -8.79
N LYS A 20 4.18 5.82 -9.83
CA LYS A 20 5.53 5.63 -10.41
C LYS A 20 6.18 6.96 -10.80
N THR A 21 5.41 7.84 -11.43
CA THR A 21 5.88 9.18 -11.81
C THR A 21 6.22 10.01 -10.57
N ALA A 22 5.42 9.95 -9.51
CA ALA A 22 5.67 10.67 -8.27
C ALA A 22 6.91 10.15 -7.54
N LEU A 23 7.10 8.82 -7.49
CA LEU A 23 8.30 8.20 -6.94
C LEU A 23 9.55 8.61 -7.70
N ALA A 24 9.52 8.56 -9.03
CA ALA A 24 10.65 8.95 -9.87
C ALA A 24 11.03 10.42 -9.67
N LYS A 25 10.06 11.34 -9.60
CA LYS A 25 10.30 12.78 -9.35
C LYS A 25 10.99 13.06 -8.02
N GLN A 26 10.75 12.22 -7.00
CA GLN A 26 11.32 12.37 -5.66
C GLN A 26 12.56 11.48 -5.44
N ASN A 27 12.99 10.75 -6.47
CA ASN A 27 14.08 9.78 -6.40
C ASN A 27 13.84 8.74 -5.29
N LEU A 28 12.65 8.14 -5.28
CA LEU A 28 12.23 7.10 -4.34
C LEU A 28 12.19 5.74 -5.01
N ASP A 29 12.59 4.71 -4.27
CA ASP A 29 12.54 3.32 -4.71
C ASP A 29 11.19 2.66 -4.42
N GLY A 30 10.44 3.22 -3.47
CA GLY A 30 9.10 2.76 -3.13
C GLY A 30 8.39 3.62 -2.11
N VAL A 31 7.16 3.23 -1.79
CA VAL A 31 6.34 3.86 -0.75
C VAL A 31 5.57 2.80 0.04
N VAL A 32 5.47 3.03 1.35
CA VAL A 32 4.66 2.24 2.30
C VAL A 32 3.47 3.09 2.74
N ILE A 33 2.28 2.59 2.54
CA ILE A 33 0.98 3.28 2.65
C ILE A 33 0.11 2.52 3.63
N ALA A 34 -0.60 3.21 4.51
CA ALA A 34 -1.50 2.60 5.47
C ALA A 34 -2.90 3.25 5.52
N SER A 35 -3.11 4.39 4.88
CA SER A 35 -4.44 5.02 4.83
C SER A 35 -5.39 4.21 3.95
N PRO A 36 -6.57 3.79 4.46
CA PRO A 36 -7.53 2.97 3.73
C PRO A 36 -7.93 3.56 2.38
N GLU A 37 -8.11 4.88 2.34
CA GLU A 37 -8.50 5.59 1.12
C GLU A 37 -7.42 5.51 0.04
N ASN A 38 -6.14 5.50 0.42
CA ASN A 38 -5.02 5.37 -0.49
C ASN A 38 -4.86 3.93 -0.99
N ILE A 39 -5.08 2.95 -0.10
CA ILE A 39 -5.13 1.54 -0.44
C ILE A 39 -6.29 1.26 -1.40
N TYR A 40 -7.50 1.75 -1.09
CA TYR A 40 -8.66 1.62 -1.97
C TYR A 40 -8.41 2.25 -3.35
N TYR A 41 -7.84 3.45 -3.40
CA TYR A 41 -7.51 4.14 -4.65
C TYR A 41 -6.61 3.31 -5.57
N LEU A 42 -5.63 2.59 -5.00
CA LEU A 42 -4.63 1.84 -5.77
C LEU A 42 -5.04 0.40 -6.07
N THR A 43 -5.85 -0.22 -5.22
CA THR A 43 -6.15 -1.67 -5.29
C THR A 43 -7.63 -1.97 -5.46
N GLY A 44 -8.50 -1.05 -5.10
CA GLY A 44 -9.94 -1.28 -5.00
C GLY A 44 -10.36 -2.04 -3.73
N MET A 45 -9.44 -2.35 -2.82
CA MET A 45 -9.78 -3.04 -1.58
C MET A 45 -10.53 -2.10 -0.63
N ASP A 46 -11.82 -2.36 -0.45
CA ASP A 46 -12.65 -1.66 0.52
C ASP A 46 -12.53 -2.35 1.89
N HIS A 47 -11.91 -1.65 2.83
CA HIS A 47 -11.71 -2.12 4.20
C HIS A 47 -11.74 -0.94 5.18
N TRP A 48 -12.11 -1.22 6.40
CA TRP A 48 -12.21 -0.16 7.42
C TRP A 48 -10.86 0.31 7.96
N GLY A 49 -9.86 -0.59 7.98
CA GLY A 49 -8.51 -0.27 8.48
C GLY A 49 -8.41 0.10 9.96
N PHE A 50 -9.55 0.22 10.65
CA PHE A 50 -9.63 0.81 11.98
C PHE A 50 -9.17 -0.15 13.10
N PHE A 51 -9.51 -1.43 12.98
CA PHE A 51 -9.18 -2.44 14.01
C PHE A 51 -7.85 -3.13 13.80
N ALA A 52 -7.43 -3.22 12.55
CA ALA A 52 -6.19 -3.88 12.18
C ALA A 52 -5.54 -3.12 11.04
N ALA A 53 -4.26 -2.85 11.17
CA ALA A 53 -3.53 -2.13 10.13
C ALA A 53 -3.45 -2.96 8.85
N HIS A 54 -3.70 -2.30 7.72
CA HIS A 54 -3.39 -2.77 6.39
C HIS A 54 -2.24 -1.93 5.87
N VAL A 55 -1.24 -2.58 5.31
CA VAL A 55 -0.04 -1.89 4.80
C VAL A 55 0.19 -2.29 3.36
N LEU A 56 0.02 -1.33 2.46
CA LEU A 56 0.33 -1.49 1.04
C LEU A 56 1.74 -0.99 0.76
N ILE A 57 2.55 -1.84 0.16
CA ILE A 57 3.89 -1.52 -0.32
C ILE A 57 3.84 -1.39 -1.83
N VAL A 58 4.42 -0.32 -2.37
CA VAL A 58 4.52 -0.09 -3.81
C VAL A 58 5.99 0.18 -4.14
N ASN A 59 6.59 -0.59 -5.05
CA ASN A 59 7.93 -0.32 -5.54
C ASN A 59 7.93 0.65 -6.73
N ARG A 60 9.12 1.10 -7.18
CA ARG A 60 9.27 2.04 -8.29
C ARG A 60 8.76 1.51 -9.64
N ASP A 61 8.67 0.19 -9.80
CA ASP A 61 8.17 -0.45 -11.02
C ASP A 61 6.64 -0.58 -11.02
N GLY A 62 6.00 -0.25 -9.89
CA GLY A 62 4.56 -0.30 -9.70
C GLY A 62 4.04 -1.67 -9.24
N GLU A 63 4.94 -2.59 -8.87
CA GLU A 63 4.52 -3.82 -8.22
C GLU A 63 4.05 -3.51 -6.80
N MET A 64 3.02 -4.22 -6.37
CA MET A 64 2.38 -3.99 -5.08
C MET A 64 2.27 -5.25 -4.24
N ALA A 65 2.37 -5.07 -2.92
CA ALA A 65 2.09 -6.10 -1.93
C ALA A 65 1.27 -5.50 -0.78
N LEU A 66 0.24 -6.22 -0.34
CA LEU A 66 -0.61 -5.82 0.77
C LEU A 66 -0.40 -6.78 1.95
N ALA A 67 0.09 -6.25 3.06
CA ALA A 67 0.23 -6.96 4.32
C ALA A 67 -0.91 -6.60 5.26
N CYS A 68 -1.66 -7.60 5.72
CA CYS A 68 -2.79 -7.44 6.65
C CYS A 68 -3.09 -8.77 7.35
N ARG A 69 -4.16 -8.84 8.15
CA ARG A 69 -4.57 -10.09 8.80
C ARG A 69 -4.94 -11.17 7.77
N ALA A 70 -4.58 -12.42 8.04
CA ALA A 70 -4.84 -13.55 7.15
C ALA A 70 -6.33 -13.74 6.85
N MET A 71 -7.22 -13.38 7.77
CA MET A 71 -8.67 -13.45 7.57
C MET A 71 -9.18 -12.53 6.46
N GLU A 72 -8.44 -11.47 6.12
CA GLU A 72 -8.79 -10.56 5.03
C GLU A 72 -8.56 -11.16 3.63
N LYS A 73 -7.99 -12.37 3.57
CA LYS A 73 -7.75 -13.08 2.31
C LYS A 73 -8.99 -13.18 1.43
N ILE A 74 -10.16 -13.36 2.03
CA ILE A 74 -11.44 -13.47 1.32
C ILE A 74 -11.79 -12.14 0.65
N THR A 75 -11.69 -11.03 1.38
CA THR A 75 -11.91 -9.67 0.85
C THR A 75 -10.90 -9.35 -0.25
N PHE A 76 -9.63 -9.65 0.02
CA PHE A 76 -8.55 -9.46 -0.95
C PHE A 76 -8.81 -10.22 -2.25
N ASP A 77 -9.12 -11.52 -2.21
CA ASP A 77 -9.35 -12.35 -3.40
C ASP A 77 -10.57 -11.90 -4.21
N ASN A 78 -11.56 -11.29 -3.55
CA ASN A 78 -12.75 -10.78 -4.23
C ASN A 78 -12.51 -9.41 -4.91
N GLN A 79 -11.66 -8.56 -4.35
CA GLN A 79 -11.57 -7.16 -4.76
C GLN A 79 -10.25 -6.79 -5.43
N VAL A 80 -9.13 -7.42 -5.04
CA VAL A 80 -7.78 -7.03 -5.48
C VAL A 80 -7.28 -7.94 -6.61
N ARG A 81 -6.75 -7.32 -7.68
CA ARG A 81 -6.19 -8.04 -8.83
C ARG A 81 -4.75 -7.65 -9.16
N ASN A 82 -4.23 -6.62 -8.50
CA ASN A 82 -2.98 -5.97 -8.86
C ASN A 82 -1.94 -5.92 -7.73
N ALA A 83 -2.13 -6.69 -6.66
CA ALA A 83 -1.19 -6.79 -5.55
C ALA A 83 -0.98 -8.25 -5.10
N ARG A 84 0.15 -8.51 -4.43
CA ARG A 84 0.42 -9.79 -3.74
C ARG A 84 -0.11 -9.71 -2.31
N PHE A 85 -0.62 -10.82 -1.78
CA PHE A 85 -1.17 -10.91 -0.42
C PHE A 85 -0.14 -11.44 0.58
N TYR A 86 0.01 -10.76 1.71
CA TYR A 86 0.85 -11.15 2.84
C TYR A 86 -0.01 -11.15 4.12
N GLY A 87 -0.55 -12.32 4.47
CA GLY A 87 -1.49 -12.45 5.59
C GLY A 87 -0.84 -12.99 6.85
N HIS A 88 -0.84 -12.20 7.94
CA HIS A 88 -0.38 -12.63 9.26
C HIS A 88 -1.53 -13.18 10.11
N GLN A 89 -1.20 -14.10 11.03
CA GLN A 89 -2.13 -14.55 12.07
C GLN A 89 -2.19 -13.53 13.21
N ASP A 90 -3.22 -13.62 14.07
CA ASP A 90 -3.42 -12.67 15.17
C ASP A 90 -2.32 -12.67 16.24
N HIS A 91 -1.54 -13.75 16.33
CA HIS A 91 -0.41 -13.88 17.25
C HIS A 91 0.94 -13.54 16.62
N GLU A 92 0.96 -13.12 15.37
CA GLU A 92 2.16 -12.76 14.62
C GLU A 92 2.26 -11.23 14.44
N GLU A 93 3.48 -10.76 14.20
CA GLU A 93 3.76 -9.34 14.04
C GLU A 93 3.58 -8.90 12.58
N LEU A 94 2.66 -7.97 12.33
CA LEU A 94 2.45 -7.38 11.01
C LEU A 94 3.76 -6.86 10.38
N SER A 95 4.64 -6.28 11.19
CA SER A 95 5.93 -5.73 10.73
C SER A 95 6.81 -6.76 10.05
N ASP A 96 6.77 -8.04 10.46
CA ASP A 96 7.55 -9.11 9.82
C ASP A 96 7.06 -9.38 8.41
N TYR A 97 5.74 -9.37 8.20
CA TYR A 97 5.11 -9.57 6.89
C TYR A 97 5.32 -8.38 5.96
N VAL A 98 5.29 -7.15 6.49
CA VAL A 98 5.65 -5.94 5.73
C VAL A 98 7.10 -6.00 5.28
N VAL A 99 8.02 -6.35 6.15
CA VAL A 99 9.45 -6.46 5.81
C VAL A 99 9.70 -7.57 4.79
N GLN A 100 9.01 -8.71 4.92
CA GLN A 100 9.09 -9.77 3.93
C GLN A 100 8.57 -9.31 2.56
N ALA A 101 7.40 -8.66 2.54
CA ALA A 101 6.82 -8.09 1.31
C ALA A 101 7.74 -7.05 0.65
N MET A 102 8.38 -6.19 1.45
CA MET A 102 9.37 -5.23 0.96
C MET A 102 10.56 -5.93 0.30
N LYS A 103 11.11 -6.97 0.91
CA LYS A 103 12.21 -7.77 0.34
C LYS A 103 11.82 -8.40 -0.99
N ASP A 104 10.63 -9.00 -1.06
CA ASP A 104 10.12 -9.67 -2.26
C ASP A 104 9.81 -8.68 -3.41
N LEU A 105 9.62 -7.40 -3.08
CA LEU A 105 9.52 -6.28 -4.03
C LEU A 105 10.86 -5.58 -4.32
N GLY A 106 11.98 -6.12 -3.84
CA GLY A 106 13.31 -5.57 -4.07
C GLY A 106 13.67 -4.35 -3.21
N LEU A 107 12.89 -4.06 -2.17
CA LEU A 107 13.08 -2.92 -1.26
C LEU A 107 13.87 -3.33 -0.01
N SER A 108 15.13 -3.76 -0.19
CA SER A 108 16.04 -4.10 0.92
C SER A 108 17.03 -3.00 1.26
N GLY A 109 17.00 -1.89 0.54
CA GLY A 109 17.84 -0.70 0.69
C GLY A 109 17.26 0.45 -0.12
N GLY A 110 18.04 1.52 -0.29
CA GLY A 110 17.62 2.71 -1.05
C GLY A 110 16.70 3.64 -0.26
N ARG A 111 15.95 4.49 -0.97
CA ARG A 111 15.10 5.52 -0.39
C ARG A 111 13.63 5.12 -0.49
N VAL A 112 12.98 4.88 0.64
CA VAL A 112 11.58 4.48 0.71
C VAL A 112 10.77 5.48 1.51
N ALA A 113 9.62 5.88 0.98
CA ALA A 113 8.70 6.77 1.66
C ALA A 113 7.78 5.99 2.59
N LEU A 114 7.52 6.53 3.79
CA LEU A 114 6.52 6.01 4.72
C LEU A 114 5.42 7.06 4.90
N GLU A 115 4.17 6.66 4.79
CA GLU A 115 3.02 7.51 5.07
C GLU A 115 2.90 7.76 6.58
N ARG A 116 3.63 8.75 7.09
CA ARG A 116 3.78 9.00 8.54
C ARG A 116 2.57 9.63 9.20
N ARG A 117 1.70 10.30 8.43
CA ARG A 117 0.49 10.98 8.97
C ARG A 117 -0.74 10.09 9.00
N SER A 118 -0.61 8.82 8.61
CA SER A 118 -1.72 7.88 8.69
C SER A 118 -2.08 7.56 10.12
N LEU A 119 -3.35 7.68 10.48
CA LEU A 119 -3.90 7.24 11.77
C LEU A 119 -4.04 5.71 11.85
N PHE A 120 -3.89 5.02 10.73
CA PHE A 120 -4.13 3.59 10.58
C PHE A 120 -2.86 2.74 10.69
N LEU A 121 -1.69 3.37 10.78
CA LEU A 121 -0.43 2.70 11.10
C LEU A 121 -0.07 3.01 12.56
N HIS A 122 -0.35 2.07 13.45
CA HIS A 122 0.01 2.23 14.84
C HIS A 122 1.53 2.36 15.02
N LEU A 123 1.95 3.18 15.98
CA LEU A 123 3.36 3.45 16.24
C LEU A 123 4.17 2.16 16.42
N HIS A 124 3.64 1.18 17.15
CA HIS A 124 4.26 -0.13 17.34
C HIS A 124 4.64 -0.81 16.01
N HIS A 125 3.73 -0.83 15.03
CA HIS A 125 4.01 -1.42 13.72
C HIS A 125 5.03 -0.60 12.94
N ALA A 126 4.92 0.73 12.99
CA ALA A 126 5.88 1.61 12.33
C ALA A 126 7.30 1.41 12.88
N GLU A 127 7.46 1.41 14.21
CA GLU A 127 8.74 1.15 14.88
C GLU A 127 9.28 -0.24 14.52
N GLY A 128 8.42 -1.27 14.50
CA GLY A 128 8.78 -2.62 14.10
C GLY A 128 9.33 -2.71 12.67
N ILE A 129 8.71 -2.01 11.72
CA ILE A 129 9.17 -1.92 10.32
C ILE A 129 10.53 -1.23 10.26
N LEU A 130 10.64 -0.04 10.86
CA LEU A 130 11.85 0.77 10.83
C LEU A 130 13.06 0.03 11.45
N ALA A 131 12.86 -0.64 12.59
CA ALA A 131 13.91 -1.37 13.28
C ALA A 131 14.46 -2.56 12.46
N ARG A 132 13.63 -3.18 11.60
CA ARG A 132 14.00 -4.35 10.80
C ARG A 132 14.52 -4.01 9.39
N THR A 133 14.55 -2.72 9.04
CA THR A 133 14.91 -2.22 7.70
C THR A 133 16.03 -1.19 7.75
N GLN A 134 17.10 -1.48 8.49
CA GLN A 134 18.22 -0.56 8.74
C GLN A 134 18.99 -0.12 7.48
N GLY A 135 18.87 -0.87 6.36
CA GLY A 135 19.48 -0.51 5.08
C GLY A 135 18.70 0.52 4.26
N ILE A 136 17.54 0.97 4.75
CA ILE A 136 16.64 1.88 4.04
C ILE A 136 16.76 3.30 4.59
N GLU A 137 16.91 4.27 3.68
CA GLU A 137 16.72 5.69 3.98
C GLU A 137 15.23 6.00 3.96
N TRP A 138 14.62 6.10 5.15
CA TRP A 138 13.21 6.40 5.28
C TRP A 138 12.92 7.90 5.18
N VAL A 139 12.02 8.26 4.27
CA VAL A 139 11.55 9.65 4.11
C VAL A 139 10.05 9.75 4.39
N ASP A 140 9.56 10.97 4.63
CA ASP A 140 8.11 11.20 4.80
C ASP A 140 7.40 11.13 3.45
N GLY A 141 6.50 10.14 3.31
CA GLY A 141 5.65 9.92 2.14
C GLY A 141 4.22 10.47 2.29
N SER A 142 3.96 11.17 3.39
CA SER A 142 2.63 11.73 3.65
C SER A 142 2.22 12.69 2.54
N GLY A 143 1.02 12.52 2.02
CA GLY A 143 0.51 13.33 0.91
C GLY A 143 0.90 12.82 -0.49
N LEU A 144 1.78 11.84 -0.64
CA LEU A 144 2.18 11.36 -1.96
C LEU A 144 0.98 10.87 -2.76
N VAL A 145 0.18 9.97 -2.20
CA VAL A 145 -1.02 9.44 -2.86
C VAL A 145 -2.21 10.39 -2.71
N ASP A 146 -2.35 11.04 -1.56
CA ASP A 146 -3.44 12.01 -1.33
C ASP A 146 -3.47 13.12 -2.40
N ASN A 147 -2.31 13.67 -2.76
CA ASN A 147 -2.20 14.68 -3.82
C ASN A 147 -2.61 14.12 -5.19
N LEU A 148 -2.36 12.85 -5.46
CA LEU A 148 -2.79 12.20 -6.70
C LEU A 148 -4.31 12.03 -6.75
N ARG A 149 -4.96 11.82 -5.60
CA ARG A 149 -6.41 11.64 -5.48
C ARG A 149 -7.20 12.96 -5.60
N GLN A 150 -6.56 14.12 -5.45
CA GLN A 150 -7.24 15.42 -5.52
C GLN A 150 -7.86 15.67 -6.90
N ALA A 151 -7.11 15.37 -7.97
CA ALA A 151 -7.62 15.49 -9.34
C ALA A 151 -8.37 14.21 -9.73
N LYS A 152 -9.69 14.27 -9.77
CA LYS A 152 -10.56 13.13 -10.10
C LYS A 152 -10.52 12.81 -11.59
N SER A 153 -10.58 11.52 -11.91
CA SER A 153 -10.83 11.06 -13.28
C SER A 153 -12.31 11.18 -13.64
N PRO A 154 -12.67 11.15 -14.92
CA PRO A 154 -14.07 11.06 -15.31
C PRO A 154 -14.81 9.91 -14.64
N LEU A 155 -14.19 8.73 -14.54
CA LEU A 155 -14.76 7.57 -13.88
C LEU A 155 -14.99 7.80 -12.37
N GLU A 156 -14.06 8.50 -11.69
CA GLU A 156 -14.20 8.85 -10.26
C GLU A 156 -15.29 9.90 -10.00
N ILE A 157 -15.75 10.59 -11.03
CA ILE A 157 -16.85 11.55 -10.93
C ILE A 157 -18.20 10.83 -11.12
N GLU A 158 -18.23 9.74 -11.88
CA GLU A 158 -19.43 8.93 -12.12
C GLU A 158 -19.78 8.02 -10.92
N TYR A 159 -18.80 7.70 -10.05
CA TYR A 159 -18.97 6.93 -8.82
C TYR A 159 -19.47 7.80 -7.66
#